data_3cb5d486db5e93e3c6a6224cb830a963
#
_entry.id   3cb5d486db5e93e3c6a6224cb830a963
#
_cell.length_a   1.000
_cell.length_b   1.000
_cell.length_c   1.000
_cell.angle_alpha   90.00
_cell.angle_beta   90.00
_cell.angle_gamma   90.00
#
_symmetry.space_group_name_H-M   'P 1'
#
loop_
_entity.id
_entity.type
_entity.pdbx_description
1 polymer ?
#
loop_
_entity_poly.entity_id
_entity_poly.type
_entity_poly.pdbx_seq_one_letter_code
_entity_poly.pdbx_strand_id
1 'polypeptide(L)'
;MKESIIIKNFGPLKEVEIDDIKPLTVFIGKSAGGKSIIMKVIVLMRYIYKMVNIRSYLKNAKITRSPFKLRFNSLLHDGLKGMITAQTEIYYTVEINGNKYTLKYTNRGLQSDINIPDKDLIFFKEAYVSGMRSLIPIWASKAVSVKGENLGFFFHETFNDFNDATDVIKEQKLEYLNLKMKVRKSGNRPKLFTIESLQNDAVPIELRYASSGIQTSAPLVAIVHYFAQEFSFKDAFQRSR
;
A
#
# COMPACT_ATOMS: atom_id res chain seq x y z
N MET A 1 -8.51 -17.78 -3.21
CA MET A 1 -9.15 -16.45 -3.31
C MET A 1 -9.05 -15.97 -4.75
N LYS A 2 -10.17 -15.50 -5.31
CA LYS A 2 -10.23 -14.88 -6.64
C LYS A 2 -10.77 -13.45 -6.48
N GLU A 3 -10.17 -12.49 -7.16
CA GLU A 3 -10.59 -11.08 -7.12
C GLU A 3 -10.98 -10.61 -8.51
N SER A 4 -12.05 -9.85 -8.61
CA SER A 4 -12.47 -9.19 -9.86
C SER A 4 -12.90 -7.75 -9.60
N ILE A 5 -12.77 -6.90 -10.63
CA ILE A 5 -13.17 -5.50 -10.55
C ILE A 5 -13.77 -5.03 -11.87
N ILE A 6 -14.85 -4.25 -11.74
CA ILE A 6 -15.44 -3.50 -12.85
C ILE A 6 -15.44 -2.03 -12.43
N ILE A 7 -14.92 -1.17 -13.29
CA ILE A 7 -14.87 0.29 -13.09
C ILE A 7 -15.51 0.95 -14.28
N LYS A 8 -16.52 1.80 -14.05
CA LYS A 8 -17.21 2.56 -15.11
C LYS A 8 -17.21 4.05 -14.78
N ASN A 9 -16.96 4.86 -15.79
CA ASN A 9 -17.04 6.33 -15.73
C ASN A 9 -16.24 6.94 -14.54
N PHE A 10 -15.00 6.51 -14.38
CA PHE A 10 -14.12 7.00 -13.33
C PHE A 10 -12.93 7.77 -13.93
N GLY A 11 -12.97 9.09 -13.87
CA GLY A 11 -11.97 9.96 -14.52
C GLY A 11 -11.85 9.63 -16.02
N PRO A 12 -10.65 9.31 -16.53
CA PRO A 12 -10.45 8.97 -17.93
C PRO A 12 -10.92 7.54 -18.29
N LEU A 13 -11.27 6.72 -17.30
CA LEU A 13 -11.71 5.35 -17.51
C LEU A 13 -13.20 5.32 -17.88
N LYS A 14 -13.51 4.93 -19.12
CA LYS A 14 -14.91 4.70 -19.56
C LYS A 14 -15.43 3.41 -18.97
N GLU A 15 -14.75 2.30 -19.25
CA GLU A 15 -15.06 0.99 -18.73
C GLU A 15 -13.79 0.14 -18.67
N VAL A 16 -13.59 -0.52 -17.54
CA VAL A 16 -12.51 -1.48 -17.29
C VAL A 16 -13.11 -2.66 -16.57
N GLU A 17 -12.88 -3.85 -17.09
CA GLU A 17 -13.29 -5.11 -16.48
C GLU A 17 -12.07 -6.02 -16.34
N ILE A 18 -11.86 -6.56 -15.14
CA ILE A 18 -10.81 -7.52 -14.84
C ILE A 18 -11.44 -8.66 -14.05
N ASP A 19 -11.65 -9.79 -14.72
CA ASP A 19 -12.36 -10.95 -14.16
C ASP A 19 -11.57 -11.71 -13.11
N ASP A 20 -10.24 -11.57 -13.11
CA ASP A 20 -9.37 -12.26 -12.18
C ASP A 20 -8.04 -11.51 -11.99
N ILE A 21 -7.92 -10.81 -10.88
CA ILE A 21 -6.69 -10.14 -10.50
C ILE A 21 -5.73 -11.19 -9.94
N LYS A 22 -4.78 -11.59 -10.75
CA LYS A 22 -3.78 -12.61 -10.38
C LYS A 22 -2.77 -12.10 -9.34
N PRO A 23 -2.08 -12.99 -8.60
CA PRO A 23 -1.01 -12.62 -7.68
C PRO A 23 0.07 -11.74 -8.32
N LEU A 24 0.37 -11.96 -9.60
CA LEU A 24 1.16 -11.08 -10.45
C LEU A 24 0.32 -10.61 -11.64
N THR A 25 -0.01 -9.33 -11.67
CA THR A 25 -0.76 -8.69 -12.75
C THR A 25 0.03 -7.51 -13.27
N VAL A 26 0.26 -7.45 -14.60
CA VAL A 26 1.04 -6.39 -15.25
C VAL A 26 0.12 -5.58 -16.17
N PHE A 27 0.04 -4.26 -15.93
CA PHE A 27 -0.71 -3.34 -16.79
C PHE A 27 0.20 -2.72 -17.84
N ILE A 28 -0.05 -3.00 -19.11
CA ILE A 28 0.68 -2.47 -20.26
C ILE A 28 -0.25 -1.53 -21.04
N GLY A 29 0.28 -0.46 -21.58
CA GLY A 29 -0.48 0.48 -22.40
C GLY A 29 0.20 1.84 -22.52
N LYS A 30 -0.37 2.73 -23.34
CA LYS A 30 0.14 4.08 -23.60
C LYS A 30 0.27 4.89 -22.30
N SER A 31 1.19 5.87 -22.28
CA SER A 31 1.25 6.85 -21.20
C SER A 31 -0.10 7.58 -21.07
N ALA A 32 -0.46 7.99 -19.86
CA ALA A 32 -1.76 8.57 -19.52
C ALA A 32 -3.00 7.69 -19.80
N GLY A 33 -2.83 6.40 -20.11
CA GLY A 33 -3.94 5.44 -20.35
C GLY A 33 -4.69 4.98 -19.10
N GLY A 34 -4.54 5.63 -17.95
CA GLY A 34 -5.29 5.31 -16.72
C GLY A 34 -4.73 4.14 -15.89
N LYS A 35 -3.60 3.52 -16.26
CA LYS A 35 -3.02 2.37 -15.53
C LYS A 35 -2.84 2.63 -14.03
N SER A 36 -2.25 3.76 -13.66
CA SER A 36 -2.05 4.13 -12.25
C SER A 36 -3.37 4.39 -11.52
N ILE A 37 -4.39 4.85 -12.24
CA ILE A 37 -5.73 5.06 -11.68
C ILE A 37 -6.38 3.70 -11.38
N ILE A 38 -6.31 2.74 -12.30
CA ILE A 38 -6.81 1.38 -12.07
C ILE A 38 -6.15 0.78 -10.83
N MET A 39 -4.82 0.84 -10.72
CA MET A 39 -4.10 0.33 -9.56
C MET A 39 -4.52 1.02 -8.25
N LYS A 40 -4.67 2.34 -8.25
CA LYS A 40 -5.14 3.08 -7.07
C LYS A 40 -6.56 2.69 -6.66
N VAL A 41 -7.46 2.48 -7.63
CA VAL A 41 -8.84 2.03 -7.37
C VAL A 41 -8.83 0.61 -6.80
N ILE A 42 -8.02 -0.30 -7.33
CA ILE A 42 -7.87 -1.66 -6.77
C ILE A 42 -7.42 -1.60 -5.31
N VAL A 43 -6.36 -0.83 -5.02
CA VAL A 43 -5.85 -0.68 -3.64
C VAL A 43 -6.92 -0.07 -2.72
N LEU A 44 -7.65 0.94 -3.18
CA LEU A 44 -8.76 1.54 -2.44
C LEU A 44 -9.85 0.49 -2.13
N MET A 45 -10.27 -0.30 -3.10
CA MET A 45 -11.31 -1.31 -2.90
C MET A 45 -10.83 -2.45 -1.99
N ARG A 46 -9.57 -2.85 -2.09
CA ARG A 46 -8.94 -3.80 -1.15
C ARG A 46 -8.91 -3.24 0.27
N TYR A 47 -8.54 -1.97 0.44
CA TYR A 47 -8.60 -1.32 1.75
C TYR A 47 -10.01 -1.34 2.34
N ILE A 48 -11.02 -0.99 1.55
CA ILE A 48 -12.42 -1.03 1.99
C ILE A 48 -12.83 -2.47 2.35
N TYR A 49 -12.44 -3.45 1.55
CA TYR A 49 -12.72 -4.85 1.82
C TYR A 49 -12.06 -5.34 3.13
N LYS A 50 -10.81 -4.94 3.39
CA LYS A 50 -10.16 -5.18 4.69
C LYS A 50 -10.96 -4.59 5.86
N MET A 51 -11.43 -3.36 5.72
CA MET A 51 -12.25 -2.71 6.77
C MET A 51 -13.58 -3.43 6.97
N VAL A 52 -14.18 -4.00 5.91
CA VAL A 52 -15.37 -4.85 6.00
C VAL A 52 -15.06 -6.17 6.73
N ASN A 53 -13.88 -6.78 6.47
CA ASN A 53 -13.44 -7.97 7.23
C ASN A 53 -13.29 -7.66 8.72
N ILE A 54 -12.63 -6.56 9.09
CA ILE A 54 -12.48 -6.14 10.49
C ILE A 54 -13.85 -5.92 11.15
N ARG A 55 -14.76 -5.24 10.45
CA ARG A 55 -16.14 -5.01 10.95
C ARG A 55 -16.91 -6.32 11.14
N SER A 56 -16.78 -7.25 10.19
CA SER A 56 -17.41 -8.57 10.27
C SER A 56 -16.84 -9.39 11.44
N TYR A 57 -15.53 -9.38 11.62
CA TYR A 57 -14.88 -10.01 12.78
C TYR A 57 -15.41 -9.48 14.11
N LEU A 58 -15.50 -8.16 14.28
CA LEU A 58 -16.03 -7.54 15.48
C LEU A 58 -17.49 -7.91 15.72
N LYS A 59 -18.30 -7.93 14.65
CA LYS A 59 -19.71 -8.33 14.73
C LYS A 59 -19.87 -9.80 15.10
N ASN A 60 -19.10 -10.68 14.48
CA ASN A 60 -19.11 -12.12 14.78
C ASN A 60 -18.65 -12.39 16.23
N ALA A 61 -17.71 -11.60 16.75
CA ALA A 61 -17.27 -11.63 18.15
C ALA A 61 -18.26 -10.94 19.11
N LYS A 62 -19.47 -10.54 18.65
CA LYS A 62 -20.51 -9.84 19.42
C LYS A 62 -20.07 -8.49 19.99
N ILE A 63 -19.08 -7.85 19.40
CA ILE A 63 -18.66 -6.48 19.72
C ILE A 63 -19.58 -5.53 18.95
N THR A 64 -20.57 -4.94 19.64
CA THR A 64 -21.69 -4.20 19.03
C THR A 64 -21.31 -2.83 18.48
N ARG A 65 -20.18 -2.25 18.87
CA ARG A 65 -19.74 -0.95 18.39
C ARG A 65 -18.61 -1.13 17.40
N SER A 66 -18.90 -0.92 16.10
CA SER A 66 -17.84 -0.78 15.09
C SER A 66 -17.19 0.60 15.24
N PRO A 67 -15.86 0.68 15.47
CA PRO A 67 -15.16 1.96 15.54
C PRO A 67 -15.06 2.67 14.19
N PHE A 68 -15.46 2.00 13.09
CA PHE A 68 -15.21 2.47 11.74
C PHE A 68 -16.51 2.87 11.01
N LYS A 69 -16.55 4.12 10.59
CA LYS A 69 -17.50 4.60 9.57
C LYS A 69 -16.78 4.67 8.23
N LEU A 70 -17.10 3.75 7.33
CA LEU A 70 -16.56 3.78 5.96
C LEU A 70 -17.24 4.91 5.18
N ARG A 71 -16.55 6.03 5.04
CA ARG A 71 -16.97 7.15 4.17
C ARG A 71 -16.11 7.12 2.92
N PHE A 72 -16.64 6.66 1.80
CA PHE A 72 -15.89 6.50 0.54
C PHE A 72 -15.16 7.78 0.15
N ASN A 73 -15.83 8.94 0.20
CA ASN A 73 -15.24 10.22 -0.18
C ASN A 73 -14.03 10.64 0.66
N SER A 74 -13.96 10.21 1.94
CA SER A 74 -12.80 10.50 2.80
C SER A 74 -11.59 9.59 2.51
N LEU A 75 -11.79 8.53 1.74
CA LEU A 75 -10.74 7.59 1.34
C LEU A 75 -10.16 7.91 -0.05
N LEU A 76 -10.71 8.92 -0.72
CA LEU A 76 -10.30 9.33 -2.06
C LEU A 76 -9.15 10.33 -1.97
N HIS A 77 -7.94 9.83 -2.03
CA HIS A 77 -6.71 10.63 -1.98
C HIS A 77 -6.09 10.81 -3.37
N ASP A 78 -5.09 11.67 -3.47
CA ASP A 78 -4.20 11.85 -4.63
C ASP A 78 -4.94 12.07 -5.95
N GLY A 79 -5.94 12.97 -5.91
CA GLY A 79 -6.73 13.38 -7.07
C GLY A 79 -7.89 12.46 -7.42
N LEU A 80 -8.05 11.30 -6.77
CA LEU A 80 -9.17 10.38 -7.06
C LEU A 80 -10.54 11.00 -6.81
N LYS A 81 -10.66 11.92 -5.84
CA LYS A 81 -11.92 12.59 -5.51
C LYS A 81 -12.50 13.37 -6.70
N GLY A 82 -11.64 14.04 -7.46
CA GLY A 82 -12.05 14.80 -8.64
C GLY A 82 -12.42 13.93 -9.85
N MET A 83 -12.20 12.63 -9.78
CA MET A 83 -12.49 11.68 -10.88
C MET A 83 -13.88 11.06 -10.79
N ILE A 84 -14.60 11.25 -9.68
CA ILE A 84 -15.93 10.70 -9.47
C ILE A 84 -17.00 11.58 -10.12
N THR A 85 -17.89 10.95 -10.86
CA THR A 85 -19.09 11.57 -11.45
C THR A 85 -20.37 10.91 -10.92
N ALA A 86 -21.52 11.42 -11.30
CA ALA A 86 -22.80 10.79 -10.97
C ALA A 86 -22.97 9.41 -11.62
N GLN A 87 -22.28 9.16 -12.74
CA GLN A 87 -22.33 7.91 -13.50
C GLN A 87 -21.23 6.93 -13.11
N THR A 88 -20.38 7.30 -12.12
CA THR A 88 -19.30 6.42 -11.68
C THR A 88 -19.87 5.18 -10.99
N GLU A 89 -19.42 4.00 -11.46
CA GLU A 89 -19.74 2.72 -10.87
C GLU A 89 -18.45 1.92 -10.65
N ILE A 90 -18.35 1.28 -9.48
CA ILE A 90 -17.25 0.37 -9.16
C ILE A 90 -17.85 -0.86 -8.50
N TYR A 91 -17.54 -2.03 -9.04
CA TYR A 91 -17.89 -3.32 -8.48
C TYR A 91 -16.60 -4.08 -8.19
N TYR A 92 -16.37 -4.43 -6.93
CA TYR A 92 -15.23 -5.21 -6.51
C TYR A 92 -15.70 -6.47 -5.82
N THR A 93 -15.38 -7.61 -6.38
CA THR A 93 -15.82 -8.92 -5.88
C THR A 93 -14.63 -9.75 -5.45
N VAL A 94 -14.73 -10.33 -4.26
CA VAL A 94 -13.80 -11.32 -3.73
C VAL A 94 -14.54 -12.65 -3.58
N GLU A 95 -14.00 -13.71 -4.13
CA GLU A 95 -14.51 -15.07 -4.01
C GLU A 95 -13.58 -15.91 -3.13
N ILE A 96 -14.13 -16.46 -2.05
CA ILE A 96 -13.44 -17.27 -1.05
C ILE A 96 -14.30 -18.49 -0.75
N ASN A 97 -13.73 -19.69 -0.83
CA ASN A 97 -14.43 -20.94 -0.53
C ASN A 97 -15.77 -21.09 -1.29
N GLY A 98 -15.86 -20.55 -2.52
CA GLY A 98 -17.08 -20.56 -3.32
C GLY A 98 -18.09 -19.45 -2.98
N ASN A 99 -17.89 -18.68 -1.94
CA ASN A 99 -18.72 -17.55 -1.56
C ASN A 99 -18.22 -16.26 -2.21
N LYS A 100 -19.15 -15.42 -2.72
CA LYS A 100 -18.83 -14.13 -3.35
C LYS A 100 -19.26 -12.97 -2.47
N TYR A 101 -18.34 -12.05 -2.24
CA TYR A 101 -18.51 -10.82 -1.47
C TYR A 101 -18.26 -9.62 -2.37
N THR A 102 -19.29 -8.83 -2.68
CA THR A 102 -19.19 -7.73 -3.64
C THR A 102 -19.40 -6.38 -2.96
N LEU A 103 -18.38 -5.53 -3.01
CA LEU A 103 -18.50 -4.10 -2.70
C LEU A 103 -18.98 -3.37 -3.93
N LYS A 104 -19.95 -2.46 -3.77
CA LYS A 104 -20.50 -1.67 -4.87
C LYS A 104 -20.43 -0.19 -4.54
N TYR A 105 -19.92 0.60 -5.47
CA TYR A 105 -20.07 2.05 -5.46
C TYR A 105 -20.91 2.47 -6.65
N THR A 106 -22.11 2.98 -6.38
CA THR A 106 -23.07 3.43 -7.41
C THR A 106 -23.85 4.60 -6.85
N ASN A 107 -24.36 5.47 -7.71
CA ASN A 107 -25.19 6.61 -7.30
C ASN A 107 -24.57 7.44 -6.16
N ARG A 108 -23.24 7.66 -6.21
CA ARG A 108 -22.44 8.37 -5.18
C ARG A 108 -22.48 7.71 -3.80
N GLY A 109 -22.87 6.45 -3.69
CA GLY A 109 -22.97 5.70 -2.44
C GLY A 109 -22.15 4.41 -2.46
N LEU A 110 -21.46 4.13 -1.35
CA LEU A 110 -20.78 2.86 -1.14
C LEU A 110 -21.70 1.88 -0.43
N GLN A 111 -21.98 0.76 -1.07
CA GLN A 111 -22.68 -0.38 -0.48
C GLN A 111 -21.62 -1.36 0.03
N SER A 112 -21.39 -1.34 1.34
CA SER A 112 -20.39 -2.16 2.03
C SER A 112 -20.99 -2.90 3.23
N ASP A 113 -22.32 -2.97 3.33
CA ASP A 113 -22.99 -3.67 4.42
C ASP A 113 -23.06 -5.18 4.14
N ILE A 114 -21.87 -5.79 4.23
CA ILE A 114 -21.64 -7.21 4.03
C ILE A 114 -21.16 -7.78 5.36
N ASN A 115 -21.68 -8.94 5.75
CA ASN A 115 -21.16 -9.70 6.87
C ASN A 115 -20.43 -10.94 6.35
N ILE A 116 -19.13 -11.02 6.62
CA ILE A 116 -18.27 -12.13 6.19
C ILE A 116 -18.17 -13.10 7.37
N PRO A 117 -18.51 -14.38 7.19
CA PRO A 117 -18.36 -15.39 8.26
C PRO A 117 -16.87 -15.65 8.57
N ASP A 118 -16.59 -16.08 9.81
CA ASP A 118 -15.21 -16.23 10.32
C ASP A 118 -14.30 -17.09 9.43
N LYS A 119 -14.86 -18.14 8.83
CA LYS A 119 -14.11 -19.04 7.92
C LYS A 119 -13.65 -18.38 6.61
N ASP A 120 -14.24 -17.24 6.25
CA ASP A 120 -13.94 -16.52 5.00
C ASP A 120 -13.28 -15.15 5.28
N LEU A 121 -13.01 -14.83 6.55
CA LEU A 121 -12.26 -13.63 6.91
C LEU A 121 -10.82 -13.72 6.45
N ILE A 122 -10.36 -12.65 5.83
CA ILE A 122 -8.96 -12.49 5.42
C ILE A 122 -8.43 -11.13 5.86
N PHE A 123 -7.20 -11.11 6.34
CA PHE A 123 -6.49 -9.89 6.72
C PHE A 123 -5.18 -9.82 5.93
N PHE A 124 -4.96 -8.69 5.26
CA PHE A 124 -3.77 -8.47 4.45
C PHE A 124 -3.32 -7.00 4.53
N LYS A 125 -2.05 -6.76 4.23
CA LYS A 125 -1.52 -5.40 4.03
C LYS A 125 -1.63 -5.09 2.55
N GLU A 126 -2.29 -4.01 2.23
CA GLU A 126 -2.27 -3.38 0.91
C GLU A 126 -1.33 -2.18 0.92
N ALA A 127 -0.63 -1.96 -0.19
CA ALA A 127 0.20 -0.79 -0.39
C ALA A 127 0.20 -0.37 -1.86
N TYR A 128 0.17 0.94 -2.11
CA TYR A 128 0.43 1.52 -3.41
C TYR A 128 1.79 2.19 -3.40
N VAL A 129 2.77 1.56 -4.04
CA VAL A 129 4.12 2.11 -4.14
C VAL A 129 4.16 3.18 -5.23
N SER A 130 4.22 4.44 -4.81
CA SER A 130 4.24 5.60 -5.70
C SER A 130 5.45 5.62 -6.63
N GLY A 131 5.30 6.24 -7.81
CA GLY A 131 6.42 6.57 -8.68
C GLY A 131 7.47 7.49 -8.05
N MET A 132 7.08 8.27 -7.03
CA MET A 132 7.97 9.15 -6.25
C MET A 132 8.82 8.42 -5.20
N ARG A 133 8.80 7.08 -5.15
CA ARG A 133 9.52 6.29 -4.14
C ARG A 133 11.03 6.54 -4.08
N SER A 134 11.64 7.04 -5.16
CA SER A 134 13.05 7.45 -5.18
C SER A 134 13.35 8.64 -4.25
N LEU A 135 12.35 9.39 -3.81
CA LEU A 135 12.49 10.46 -2.82
C LEU A 135 12.55 9.94 -1.38
N ILE A 136 12.16 8.68 -1.14
CA ILE A 136 12.13 8.09 0.21
C ILE A 136 13.49 8.18 0.91
N PRO A 137 14.65 7.80 0.29
CA PRO A 137 15.95 7.91 0.95
C PRO A 137 16.34 9.34 1.30
N ILE A 138 15.99 10.29 0.45
CA ILE A 138 16.30 11.71 0.66
C ILE A 138 15.49 12.23 1.85
N TRP A 139 14.21 11.91 1.90
CA TRP A 139 13.34 12.34 2.99
C TRP A 139 13.66 11.64 4.31
N ALA A 140 13.87 10.33 4.28
CA ALA A 140 14.20 9.54 5.47
C ALA A 140 15.52 9.97 6.13
N SER A 141 16.48 10.48 5.33
CA SER A 141 17.72 11.07 5.86
C SER A 141 17.54 12.51 6.38
N LYS A 142 16.33 13.07 6.34
CA LYS A 142 16.02 14.49 6.64
C LYS A 142 16.92 15.48 5.89
N ALA A 143 17.45 15.08 4.74
CA ALA A 143 18.31 15.93 3.92
C ALA A 143 17.53 17.11 3.29
N VAL A 144 16.22 16.97 3.18
CA VAL A 144 15.32 18.02 2.69
C VAL A 144 14.14 18.16 3.65
N SER A 145 13.94 19.35 4.20
CA SER A 145 12.71 19.70 4.90
C SER A 145 11.70 20.19 3.86
N VAL A 146 10.84 19.30 3.40
CA VAL A 146 9.70 19.72 2.59
C VAL A 146 8.65 20.26 3.53
N LYS A 147 8.51 21.58 3.59
CA LYS A 147 7.38 22.22 4.24
C LYS A 147 6.15 21.96 3.39
N GLY A 148 5.21 21.21 3.91
CA GLY A 148 3.90 21.05 3.30
C GLY A 148 3.56 19.60 2.96
N GLU A 149 2.32 19.28 3.16
CA GLU A 149 1.65 17.98 3.05
C GLU A 149 1.48 17.50 1.59
N ASN A 150 2.26 18.02 0.63
CA ASN A 150 1.94 17.98 -0.80
C ASN A 150 2.50 16.80 -1.58
N LEU A 151 3.12 15.81 -0.94
CA LEU A 151 3.64 14.63 -1.65
C LEU A 151 2.60 13.51 -1.83
N GLY A 152 1.38 13.75 -1.37
CA GLY A 152 0.25 12.84 -1.54
C GLY A 152 0.20 11.72 -0.51
N PHE A 153 -1.00 11.20 -0.31
CA PHE A 153 -1.31 10.16 0.69
C PHE A 153 -0.50 8.89 0.47
N PHE A 154 -0.48 8.37 -0.76
CA PHE A 154 0.21 7.11 -1.04
C PHE A 154 1.73 7.20 -0.87
N PHE A 155 2.32 8.36 -1.09
CA PHE A 155 3.73 8.55 -0.81
C PHE A 155 4.00 8.52 0.70
N HIS A 156 3.17 9.20 1.50
CA HIS A 156 3.28 9.19 2.96
C HIS A 156 3.14 7.79 3.54
N GLU A 157 2.18 7.00 3.05
CA GLU A 157 2.01 5.60 3.47
C GLU A 157 3.28 4.78 3.16
N THR A 158 3.82 4.89 1.93
CA THR A 158 5.05 4.18 1.56
C THR A 158 6.24 4.62 2.41
N PHE A 159 6.33 5.92 2.73
CA PHE A 159 7.38 6.47 3.59
C PHE A 159 7.26 5.97 5.03
N ASN A 160 6.05 5.92 5.58
CA ASN A 160 5.79 5.37 6.91
C ASN A 160 6.14 3.89 6.96
N ASP A 161 5.70 3.10 5.97
CA ASP A 161 6.05 1.69 5.85
C ASP A 161 7.57 1.46 5.81
N PHE A 162 8.32 2.34 5.13
CA PHE A 162 9.79 2.29 5.11
C PHE A 162 10.39 2.65 6.47
N ASN A 163 9.86 3.64 7.18
CA ASN A 163 10.31 3.99 8.50
C ASN A 163 10.10 2.85 9.49
N ASP A 164 8.90 2.23 9.49
CA ASP A 164 8.58 1.08 10.33
C ASP A 164 9.52 -0.10 10.02
N ALA A 165 9.71 -0.41 8.74
CA ALA A 165 10.64 -1.46 8.31
C ALA A 165 12.06 -1.20 8.85
N THR A 166 12.57 0.03 8.73
CA THR A 166 13.94 0.38 9.13
C THR A 166 14.10 0.67 10.61
N ASP A 167 13.03 0.71 11.41
CA ASP A 167 13.11 0.65 12.85
C ASP A 167 13.45 -0.77 13.36
N VAL A 168 13.06 -1.80 12.61
CA VAL A 168 13.32 -3.21 12.91
C VAL A 168 14.54 -3.71 12.15
N ILE A 169 14.56 -3.58 10.84
CA ILE A 169 15.62 -4.09 9.95
C ILE A 169 16.85 -3.18 10.02
N LYS A 170 17.99 -3.73 10.47
CA LYS A 170 19.26 -3.00 10.54
C LYS A 170 20.17 -3.28 9.34
N GLU A 171 19.98 -4.42 8.70
CA GLU A 171 20.66 -4.79 7.46
C GLU A 171 19.67 -5.48 6.52
N GLN A 172 19.61 -5.02 5.27
CA GLN A 172 18.79 -5.62 4.21
C GLN A 172 19.67 -6.00 3.03
N LYS A 173 19.74 -7.28 2.73
CA LYS A 173 20.43 -7.77 1.54
C LYS A 173 19.59 -7.46 0.28
N LEU A 174 20.30 -7.04 -0.77
CA LEU A 174 19.80 -6.82 -2.13
C LEU A 174 20.55 -7.81 -3.03
N GLU A 175 20.28 -9.09 -2.89
CA GLU A 175 21.07 -10.20 -3.44
C GLU A 175 21.23 -10.10 -4.96
N TYR A 176 20.15 -9.72 -5.67
CA TYR A 176 20.15 -9.54 -7.13
C TYR A 176 21.07 -8.40 -7.62
N LEU A 177 21.57 -7.53 -6.72
CA LEU A 177 22.53 -6.47 -7.01
C LEU A 177 23.90 -6.73 -6.38
N ASN A 178 24.09 -7.83 -5.65
CA ASN A 178 25.27 -8.10 -4.81
C ASN A 178 25.58 -6.96 -3.82
N LEU A 179 24.52 -6.34 -3.26
CA LEU A 179 24.59 -5.20 -2.35
C LEU A 179 23.83 -5.51 -1.07
N LYS A 180 24.09 -4.70 -0.06
CA LYS A 180 23.29 -4.63 1.16
C LYS A 180 23.07 -3.18 1.59
N MET A 181 21.89 -2.91 2.10
CA MET A 181 21.56 -1.67 2.77
C MET A 181 21.75 -1.85 4.27
N LYS A 182 22.50 -0.95 4.90
CA LYS A 182 22.61 -0.85 6.37
C LYS A 182 21.88 0.39 6.87
N VAL A 183 21.24 0.23 8.03
CA VAL A 183 20.54 1.29 8.75
C VAL A 183 21.24 1.56 10.05
N ARG A 184 21.77 2.78 10.24
CA ARG A 184 22.40 3.22 11.48
C ARG A 184 21.56 4.34 12.10
N LYS A 185 21.28 4.20 13.38
CA LYS A 185 20.62 5.23 14.19
C LYS A 185 21.56 5.60 15.33
N SER A 186 21.85 6.87 15.51
CA SER A 186 22.69 7.37 16.59
C SER A 186 21.92 8.42 17.39
N GLY A 187 21.40 8.02 18.55
CA GLY A 187 20.62 8.89 19.44
C GLY A 187 19.44 9.55 18.73
N ASN A 188 19.32 10.86 18.88
CA ASN A 188 18.25 11.67 18.26
C ASN A 188 18.55 12.11 16.82
N ARG A 189 19.65 11.62 16.21
CA ARG A 189 19.97 11.95 14.82
C ARG A 189 19.08 11.20 13.85
N PRO A 190 18.86 11.74 12.63
CA PRO A 190 18.19 11.00 11.55
C PRO A 190 18.89 9.67 11.28
N LYS A 191 18.13 8.68 10.84
CA LYS A 191 18.69 7.41 10.38
C LYS A 191 19.65 7.65 9.21
N LEU A 192 20.79 6.98 9.23
CA LEU A 192 21.73 6.95 8.13
C LEU A 192 21.55 5.62 7.38
N PHE A 193 21.35 5.70 6.07
CA PHE A 193 21.20 4.55 5.19
C PHE A 193 22.44 4.47 4.28
N THR A 194 23.17 3.36 4.36
CA THR A 194 24.35 3.13 3.51
C THR A 194 24.16 1.88 2.67
N ILE A 195 24.71 1.92 1.47
CA ILE A 195 24.81 0.78 0.55
C ILE A 195 26.25 0.29 0.56
N GLU A 196 26.43 -1.00 0.77
CA GLU A 196 27.72 -1.69 0.81
C GLU A 196 27.71 -2.87 -0.17
N SER A 197 28.87 -3.19 -0.73
CA SER A 197 29.04 -4.40 -1.54
C SER A 197 29.00 -5.66 -0.66
N LEU A 198 28.46 -6.75 -1.21
CA LEU A 198 28.55 -8.09 -0.58
C LEU A 198 29.84 -8.83 -0.96
N GLN A 199 30.55 -8.35 -1.98
CA GLN A 199 31.68 -9.08 -2.57
C GLN A 199 33.05 -8.47 -2.25
N ASN A 200 33.11 -7.18 -1.92
CA ASN A 200 34.37 -6.46 -1.67
C ASN A 200 34.19 -5.37 -0.61
N ASP A 201 35.31 -4.89 -0.09
CA ASP A 201 35.35 -3.80 0.91
C ASP A 201 35.27 -2.41 0.24
N ALA A 202 34.42 -2.25 -0.75
CA ALA A 202 34.22 -0.94 -1.37
C ALA A 202 33.68 0.06 -0.33
N VAL A 203 34.04 1.33 -0.52
CA VAL A 203 33.60 2.42 0.36
C VAL A 203 32.06 2.49 0.38
N PRO A 204 31.43 2.47 1.55
CA PRO A 204 29.97 2.60 1.67
C PRO A 204 29.49 3.92 1.07
N ILE A 205 28.39 3.86 0.32
CA ILE A 205 27.75 5.02 -0.29
C ILE A 205 26.43 5.27 0.44
N GLU A 206 26.15 6.52 0.83
CA GLU A 206 24.82 6.84 1.38
C GLU A 206 23.74 6.57 0.32
N LEU A 207 22.63 5.94 0.74
CA LEU A 207 21.54 5.54 -0.15
C LEU A 207 21.00 6.71 -1.00
N ARG A 208 20.95 7.92 -0.43
CA ARG A 208 20.51 9.13 -1.15
C ARG A 208 21.40 9.57 -2.31
N TYR A 209 22.65 9.08 -2.36
CA TYR A 209 23.62 9.33 -3.44
C TYR A 209 23.83 8.12 -4.34
N ALA A 210 23.18 7.00 -4.04
CA ALA A 210 23.24 5.82 -4.89
C ALA A 210 22.51 6.05 -6.23
N SER A 211 22.68 5.14 -7.18
CA SER A 211 21.95 5.21 -8.44
C SER A 211 20.43 5.19 -8.23
N SER A 212 19.67 5.77 -9.16
CA SER A 212 18.20 5.84 -9.09
C SER A 212 17.56 4.46 -8.96
N GLY A 213 18.13 3.43 -9.58
CA GLY A 213 17.67 2.04 -9.42
C GLY A 213 17.77 1.56 -7.96
N ILE A 214 18.89 1.82 -7.29
CA ILE A 214 19.11 1.45 -5.89
C ILE A 214 18.21 2.28 -4.98
N GLN A 215 18.12 3.59 -5.19
CA GLN A 215 17.22 4.47 -4.42
C GLN A 215 15.77 4.05 -4.49
N THR A 216 15.37 3.43 -5.60
CA THR A 216 14.00 2.96 -5.84
C THR A 216 13.76 1.58 -5.25
N SER A 217 14.71 0.66 -5.41
CA SER A 217 14.53 -0.76 -5.08
C SER A 217 14.84 -1.07 -3.61
N ALA A 218 15.86 -0.43 -3.01
CA ALA A 218 16.24 -0.73 -1.63
C ALA A 218 15.10 -0.46 -0.62
N PRO A 219 14.38 0.69 -0.67
CA PRO A 219 13.22 0.89 0.19
C PRO A 219 12.10 -0.13 -0.05
N LEU A 220 11.82 -0.48 -1.31
CA LEU A 220 10.79 -1.44 -1.64
C LEU A 220 11.09 -2.84 -1.07
N VAL A 221 12.32 -3.30 -1.23
CA VAL A 221 12.75 -4.61 -0.68
C VAL A 221 12.65 -4.62 0.83
N ALA A 222 13.06 -3.55 1.51
CA ALA A 222 12.95 -3.44 2.96
C ALA A 222 11.49 -3.48 3.45
N ILE A 223 10.59 -2.75 2.77
CA ILE A 223 9.14 -2.76 3.08
C ILE A 223 8.56 -4.17 2.89
N VAL A 224 8.85 -4.81 1.74
CA VAL A 224 8.33 -6.15 1.45
C VAL A 224 8.86 -7.17 2.47
N HIS A 225 10.16 -7.15 2.79
CA HIS A 225 10.76 -8.03 3.79
C HIS A 225 10.07 -7.85 5.15
N TYR A 226 9.92 -6.59 5.59
CA TYR A 226 9.29 -6.28 6.86
C TYR A 226 7.89 -6.87 6.98
N PHE A 227 7.00 -6.60 6.02
CA PHE A 227 5.63 -7.10 6.08
C PHE A 227 5.51 -8.61 5.83
N ALA A 228 6.46 -9.21 5.11
CA ALA A 228 6.44 -10.65 4.83
C ALA A 228 7.01 -11.50 5.98
N GLN A 229 7.98 -10.98 6.75
CA GLN A 229 8.76 -11.80 7.68
C GLN A 229 8.79 -11.26 9.11
N GLU A 230 8.82 -9.91 9.28
CA GLU A 230 9.07 -9.30 10.59
C GLU A 230 7.79 -8.75 11.24
N PHE A 231 6.76 -8.44 10.43
CA PHE A 231 5.55 -7.81 10.93
C PHE A 231 4.66 -8.81 11.67
N SER A 232 4.37 -8.49 12.93
CA SER A 232 3.40 -9.23 13.75
C SER A 232 2.20 -8.35 14.08
N PHE A 233 0.99 -8.82 13.75
CA PHE A 233 -0.25 -8.15 14.14
C PHE A 233 -0.40 -8.02 15.66
N LYS A 234 0.08 -9.01 16.43
CA LYS A 234 0.05 -8.99 17.91
C LYS A 234 0.86 -7.82 18.45
N ASP A 235 2.07 -7.63 17.92
CA ASP A 235 2.99 -6.59 18.39
C ASP A 235 2.49 -5.19 17.98
N ALA A 236 1.91 -5.06 16.79
CA ALA A 236 1.30 -3.81 16.33
C ALA A 236 0.12 -3.40 17.23
N PHE A 237 -0.71 -4.35 17.65
CA PHE A 237 -1.85 -4.08 18.55
C PHE A 237 -1.41 -3.72 19.98
N GLN A 238 -0.28 -4.27 20.44
CA GLN A 238 0.28 -3.95 21.77
C GLN A 238 0.94 -2.58 21.82
N ARG A 239 1.54 -2.11 20.69
CA ARG A 239 2.16 -0.78 20.59
C ARG A 239 1.15 0.37 20.47
N SER A 240 -0.11 0.07 20.13
CA SER A 240 -1.19 1.07 20.01
C SER A 240 -1.99 1.29 21.30
N ARG A 241 -1.60 0.61 22.39
CA ARG A 241 -2.11 0.81 23.75
C ARG A 241 -1.14 1.61 24.58
#